data_02d98daa536ad4121a1df21cb34b9b12
#
_entry.id   02d98daa536ad4121a1df21cb34b9b12
#
_cell.length_a   1.000
_cell.length_b   1.000
_cell.length_c   1.000
_cell.angle_alpha   90.00
_cell.angle_beta   90.00
_cell.angle_gamma   90.00
#
_symmetry.space_group_name_H-M   'P 1'
#
loop_
_entity.id
_entity.type
_entity.pdbx_description
1 polymer ?
#
loop_
_entity_poly.entity_id
_entity_poly.type
_entity_poly.pdbx_seq_one_letter_code
_entity_poly.pdbx_strand_id
1 'polypeptide(L)'
;MSRIDRALVSLDWEEHFENTSQRMLPHVILDHCPLLLEASVVRRGQSAFKFENMWLQAEGFVDRVQQWWIGYSFTGSPSYILAQKLKALNADLKKWNREVFSDLAFRKKNLLTKLMGLDAREESVGLSNEDQHRRIQLKGDIEHLASLEEISWRQKSRALFVKEGDNNTRFFHRLVNSRRNANLILYEDEANVRSQLVLFYQGLYEENEVWRPTMDGLDFACIEEKERLSLEKEFSKEEVFQVLKEMEGDKAPSPNGFTMAFFHKCCSIVEKDVMDFFDYFHRHSVFERSLNASFLTLIPKKCNAVNIKDFCSISLVGSVYKVLANRLRAVLDNLISESQNSFVGGRQILDSVLIANECLDSRLKSILSGVVCKLDIEKAYDHVNWEALFYLLGRMGFGSKWRGWIRVCVTSVRFSVLVNGSPEGFFGNSRGLRQGDPLSQLLFLLIMEVLSRLLKKTEECNLIRGFQVGSVNSVGVRISHMLFADDTILFVMLLEISFCP
;
A
#
# COMPACT_ATOMS: atom_id res chain seq x y z
N MET A 1 -21.95 5.14 -22.57
CA MET A 1 -23.26 4.59 -22.19
C MET A 1 -23.69 5.24 -20.89
N SER A 2 -24.78 6.00 -20.88
CA SER A 2 -25.37 6.53 -19.64
C SER A 2 -26.03 5.37 -18.89
N ARG A 3 -25.62 5.08 -17.66
CA ARG A 3 -26.30 4.10 -16.82
C ARG A 3 -27.59 4.73 -16.29
N ILE A 4 -28.70 4.40 -16.89
CA ILE A 4 -30.04 4.88 -16.48
C ILE A 4 -30.58 4.01 -15.33
N ASP A 5 -30.24 2.72 -15.32
CA ASP A 5 -30.76 1.77 -14.33
C ASP A 5 -30.02 1.89 -12.99
N ARG A 6 -30.69 2.48 -12.00
CA ARG A 6 -30.20 2.66 -10.62
C ARG A 6 -31.35 2.50 -9.63
N ALA A 7 -31.08 1.81 -8.53
CA ALA A 7 -31.96 1.89 -7.36
C ALA A 7 -31.53 3.09 -6.50
N LEU A 8 -32.49 3.97 -6.21
CA LEU A 8 -32.31 5.09 -5.28
C LEU A 8 -32.91 4.68 -3.94
N VAL A 9 -32.14 4.82 -2.88
CA VAL A 9 -32.58 4.55 -1.51
C VAL A 9 -32.60 5.84 -0.70
N SER A 10 -33.50 5.95 0.30
CA SER A 10 -33.53 7.08 1.22
C SER A 10 -32.33 7.03 2.18
N LEU A 11 -31.99 8.16 2.80
CA LEU A 11 -30.96 8.25 3.82
C LEU A 11 -31.27 7.36 5.02
N ASP A 12 -32.52 7.34 5.47
CA ASP A 12 -32.96 6.50 6.59
C ASP A 12 -32.79 5.02 6.26
N TRP A 13 -32.98 4.63 5.00
CA TRP A 13 -32.81 3.27 4.55
C TRP A 13 -31.30 2.88 4.56
N GLU A 14 -30.41 3.79 4.12
CA GLU A 14 -28.96 3.61 4.13
C GLU A 14 -28.39 3.58 5.56
N GLU A 15 -28.97 4.34 6.49
CA GLU A 15 -28.62 4.30 7.91
C GLU A 15 -29.10 3.00 8.58
N HIS A 16 -30.27 2.48 8.17
CA HIS A 16 -30.83 1.25 8.73
C HIS A 16 -30.12 -0.01 8.20
N PHE A 17 -29.73 -0.01 6.94
CA PHE A 17 -29.07 -1.12 6.26
C PHE A 17 -27.62 -0.77 5.90
N GLU A 18 -26.71 -0.96 6.84
CA GLU A 18 -25.28 -0.59 6.68
C GLU A 18 -24.55 -1.24 5.48
N ASN A 19 -25.08 -2.32 4.91
CA ASN A 19 -24.44 -3.12 3.86
C ASN A 19 -25.40 -3.30 2.65
N THR A 20 -25.82 -2.19 2.08
CA THR A 20 -26.60 -2.21 0.84
C THR A 20 -25.68 -2.34 -0.36
N SER A 21 -25.91 -3.34 -1.20
CA SER A 21 -25.23 -3.51 -2.47
C SER A 21 -26.22 -3.62 -3.62
N GLN A 22 -25.88 -3.02 -4.76
CA GLN A 22 -26.63 -3.13 -6.00
C GLN A 22 -25.79 -3.89 -7.02
N ARG A 23 -26.33 -5.00 -7.54
CA ARG A 23 -25.70 -5.78 -8.62
C ARG A 23 -26.60 -5.83 -9.85
N MET A 24 -25.98 -5.76 -11.04
CA MET A 24 -26.67 -6.10 -12.28
C MET A 24 -26.62 -7.63 -12.46
N LEU A 25 -27.78 -8.22 -12.70
CA LEU A 25 -27.88 -9.62 -13.07
C LEU A 25 -27.69 -9.80 -14.59
N PRO A 26 -27.31 -11.01 -15.06
CA PRO A 26 -27.17 -11.28 -16.47
C PRO A 26 -28.47 -11.00 -17.25
N HIS A 27 -28.33 -10.37 -18.40
CA HIS A 27 -29.41 -10.03 -19.31
C HIS A 27 -29.85 -11.29 -20.09
N VAL A 28 -31.06 -11.79 -19.81
CA VAL A 28 -31.53 -13.04 -20.46
C VAL A 28 -32.67 -12.79 -21.46
N ILE A 29 -33.56 -11.81 -21.24
CA ILE A 29 -34.81 -11.70 -22.05
C ILE A 29 -35.27 -10.24 -22.27
N LEU A 30 -34.83 -9.24 -21.52
CA LEU A 30 -35.33 -7.87 -21.53
C LEU A 30 -34.29 -6.86 -22.00
N ASP A 31 -34.72 -5.73 -22.54
CA ASP A 31 -33.85 -4.63 -22.99
C ASP A 31 -33.06 -3.95 -21.84
N HIS A 32 -33.41 -4.27 -20.59
CA HIS A 32 -32.78 -3.78 -19.37
C HIS A 32 -32.23 -4.93 -18.52
N CYS A 33 -31.07 -4.70 -17.89
CA CYS A 33 -30.52 -5.65 -16.95
C CYS A 33 -31.29 -5.60 -15.62
N PRO A 34 -31.76 -6.74 -15.08
CA PRO A 34 -32.35 -6.76 -13.75
C PRO A 34 -31.37 -6.27 -12.70
N LEU A 35 -31.85 -5.43 -11.79
CA LEU A 35 -31.06 -4.96 -10.65
C LEU A 35 -31.43 -5.76 -9.40
N LEU A 36 -30.44 -6.39 -8.79
CA LEU A 36 -30.57 -7.00 -7.48
C LEU A 36 -30.09 -6.01 -6.42
N LEU A 37 -31.00 -5.57 -5.55
CA LEU A 37 -30.68 -4.79 -4.37
C LEU A 37 -30.64 -5.73 -3.17
N GLU A 38 -29.44 -5.90 -2.62
CA GLU A 38 -29.22 -6.72 -1.43
C GLU A 38 -28.93 -5.82 -0.23
N ALA A 39 -29.68 -6.04 0.84
CA ALA A 39 -29.40 -5.45 2.13
C ALA A 39 -29.16 -6.59 3.12
N SER A 40 -27.90 -6.82 3.49
CA SER A 40 -27.54 -7.92 4.37
C SER A 40 -26.78 -7.43 5.59
N VAL A 41 -27.04 -8.05 6.72
CA VAL A 41 -26.22 -7.92 7.91
C VAL A 41 -25.01 -8.86 7.71
N VAL A 42 -23.92 -8.35 7.14
CA VAL A 42 -22.67 -9.11 7.09
C VAL A 42 -22.15 -9.26 8.51
N ARG A 43 -22.11 -10.49 9.02
CA ARG A 43 -21.46 -10.78 10.30
C ARG A 43 -19.99 -10.44 10.17
N ARG A 44 -19.56 -9.36 10.81
CA ARG A 44 -18.16 -8.97 10.88
C ARG A 44 -17.46 -9.87 11.87
N GLY A 45 -16.38 -10.52 11.44
CA GLY A 45 -15.46 -11.17 12.35
C GLY A 45 -14.72 -10.15 13.23
N GLN A 46 -13.84 -10.62 14.11
CA GLN A 46 -13.06 -9.73 14.98
C GLN A 46 -12.16 -8.82 14.12
N SER A 47 -12.46 -7.53 14.14
CA SER A 47 -11.63 -6.52 13.46
C SER A 47 -10.26 -6.41 14.15
N ALA A 48 -9.18 -6.39 13.35
CA ALA A 48 -7.86 -6.09 13.84
C ALA A 48 -7.83 -4.69 14.50
N PHE A 49 -6.97 -4.52 15.49
CA PHE A 49 -6.76 -3.22 16.13
C PHE A 49 -6.32 -2.18 15.11
N LYS A 50 -6.90 -1.00 15.22
CA LYS A 50 -6.50 0.19 14.47
C LYS A 50 -6.42 1.37 15.42
N PHE A 51 -5.27 2.02 15.46
CA PHE A 51 -5.07 3.25 16.20
C PHE A 51 -5.98 4.34 15.61
N GLU A 52 -6.71 5.05 16.45
CA GLU A 52 -7.57 6.16 16.02
C GLU A 52 -6.85 7.49 16.22
N ASN A 53 -6.59 8.23 15.14
CA ASN A 53 -5.83 9.48 15.19
C ASN A 53 -6.50 10.55 16.05
N MET A 54 -7.80 10.47 16.28
CA MET A 54 -8.51 11.36 17.21
C MET A 54 -7.99 11.28 18.65
N TRP A 55 -7.41 10.14 19.06
CA TRP A 55 -6.83 10.00 20.42
C TRP A 55 -5.67 10.95 20.66
N LEU A 56 -4.96 11.35 19.60
CA LEU A 56 -3.85 12.31 19.68
C LEU A 56 -4.28 13.72 20.09
N GLN A 57 -5.57 14.01 20.00
CA GLN A 57 -6.16 15.30 20.43
C GLN A 57 -6.64 15.28 21.88
N ALA A 58 -6.63 14.09 22.54
CA ALA A 58 -7.03 13.99 23.93
C ALA A 58 -5.99 14.65 24.86
N GLU A 59 -6.44 15.46 25.79
CA GLU A 59 -5.60 16.08 26.79
C GLU A 59 -4.85 15.02 27.62
N GLY A 60 -3.54 15.23 27.82
CA GLY A 60 -2.69 14.30 28.56
C GLY A 60 -2.45 12.95 27.90
N PHE A 61 -2.83 12.77 26.62
CA PHE A 61 -2.65 11.50 25.91
C PHE A 61 -1.18 11.09 25.81
N VAL A 62 -0.30 12.03 25.42
CA VAL A 62 1.14 11.77 25.25
C VAL A 62 1.78 11.38 26.58
N ASP A 63 1.44 12.08 27.65
CA ASP A 63 1.96 11.78 29.00
C ASP A 63 1.52 10.40 29.51
N ARG A 64 0.28 10.03 29.19
CA ARG A 64 -0.26 8.71 29.50
C ARG A 64 0.46 7.60 28.73
N VAL A 65 0.69 7.80 27.44
CA VAL A 65 1.48 6.87 26.62
C VAL A 65 2.89 6.74 27.18
N GLN A 66 3.51 7.85 27.59
CA GLN A 66 4.84 7.84 28.21
C GLN A 66 4.87 7.02 29.51
N GLN A 67 3.90 7.23 30.40
CA GLN A 67 3.79 6.47 31.65
C GLN A 67 3.67 4.97 31.39
N TRP A 68 2.79 4.55 30.47
CA TRP A 68 2.64 3.15 30.09
C TRP A 68 3.93 2.60 29.47
N TRP A 69 4.52 3.32 28.53
CA TRP A 69 5.72 2.89 27.81
C TRP A 69 6.92 2.65 28.71
N ILE A 70 7.13 3.52 29.69
CA ILE A 70 8.19 3.37 30.71
C ILE A 70 7.92 2.18 31.65
N GLY A 71 6.64 1.94 31.96
CA GLY A 71 6.23 0.81 32.82
C GLY A 71 6.39 -0.55 32.16
N TYR A 72 6.54 -0.64 30.82
CA TYR A 72 6.71 -1.92 30.15
C TYR A 72 8.14 -2.43 30.26
N SER A 73 8.30 -3.63 30.85
CA SER A 73 9.59 -4.32 30.98
C SER A 73 9.50 -5.68 30.29
N PHE A 74 10.27 -5.85 29.21
CA PHE A 74 10.39 -7.10 28.47
C PHE A 74 11.85 -7.45 28.26
N THR A 75 12.17 -8.74 28.18
CA THR A 75 13.52 -9.27 27.95
C THR A 75 13.58 -9.97 26.60
N GLY A 76 14.68 -9.82 25.88
CA GLY A 76 14.86 -10.41 24.55
C GLY A 76 15.60 -9.48 23.58
N SER A 77 15.50 -9.76 22.28
CA SER A 77 16.09 -8.87 21.26
C SER A 77 15.37 -7.50 21.21
N PRO A 78 16.06 -6.42 20.84
CA PRO A 78 15.42 -5.10 20.71
C PRO A 78 14.16 -5.11 19.82
N SER A 79 14.16 -5.87 18.73
CA SER A 79 12.99 -6.04 17.88
C SER A 79 11.82 -6.73 18.59
N TYR A 80 12.09 -7.74 19.42
CA TYR A 80 11.08 -8.40 20.23
C TYR A 80 10.53 -7.45 21.30
N ILE A 81 11.41 -6.73 22.01
CA ILE A 81 11.02 -5.75 23.04
C ILE A 81 10.09 -4.69 22.44
N LEU A 82 10.46 -4.09 21.29
CA LEU A 82 9.62 -3.12 20.60
C LEU A 82 8.25 -3.71 20.21
N ALA A 83 8.23 -4.93 19.67
CA ALA A 83 6.99 -5.61 19.30
C ALA A 83 6.08 -5.84 20.50
N GLN A 84 6.64 -6.29 21.65
CA GLN A 84 5.88 -6.53 22.86
C GLN A 84 5.37 -5.24 23.51
N LYS A 85 6.17 -4.17 23.51
CA LYS A 85 5.73 -2.85 23.98
C LYS A 85 4.56 -2.31 23.14
N LEU A 86 4.62 -2.40 21.82
CA LEU A 86 3.51 -2.02 20.94
C LEU A 86 2.26 -2.87 21.21
N LYS A 87 2.43 -4.18 21.43
CA LYS A 87 1.31 -5.07 21.76
C LYS A 87 0.68 -4.75 23.12
N ALA A 88 1.47 -4.45 24.14
CA ALA A 88 0.99 -4.02 25.45
C ALA A 88 0.25 -2.69 25.35
N LEU A 89 0.83 -1.71 24.67
CA LEU A 89 0.20 -0.42 24.43
C LEU A 89 -1.14 -0.53 23.69
N ASN A 90 -1.25 -1.45 22.72
CA ASN A 90 -2.53 -1.74 22.07
C ASN A 90 -3.61 -2.20 23.07
N ALA A 91 -3.24 -3.07 24.03
CA ALA A 91 -4.19 -3.54 25.03
C ALA A 91 -4.65 -2.41 25.95
N ASP A 92 -3.70 -1.57 26.41
CA ASP A 92 -4.00 -0.43 27.30
C ASP A 92 -4.81 0.65 26.57
N LEU A 93 -4.51 0.94 25.31
CA LEU A 93 -5.31 1.85 24.48
C LEU A 93 -6.74 1.35 24.25
N LYS A 94 -6.94 0.06 24.03
CA LYS A 94 -8.29 -0.52 23.93
C LYS A 94 -9.08 -0.39 25.22
N LYS A 95 -8.42 -0.58 26.36
CA LYS A 95 -9.05 -0.41 27.68
C LYS A 95 -9.41 1.06 27.88
N TRP A 96 -8.43 1.95 27.72
CA TRP A 96 -8.61 3.38 27.87
C TRP A 96 -9.68 3.95 26.94
N ASN A 97 -9.73 3.52 25.68
CA ASN A 97 -10.77 3.95 24.74
C ASN A 97 -12.18 3.61 25.24
N ARG A 98 -12.37 2.42 25.81
CA ARG A 98 -13.66 2.02 26.38
C ARG A 98 -14.03 2.86 27.61
N GLU A 99 -13.07 3.22 28.45
CA GLU A 99 -13.29 3.95 29.69
C GLU A 99 -13.47 5.46 29.47
N VAL A 100 -12.75 6.05 28.51
CA VAL A 100 -12.67 7.50 28.34
C VAL A 100 -13.44 8.00 27.11
N PHE A 101 -13.38 7.27 26.01
CA PHE A 101 -13.99 7.71 24.73
C PHE A 101 -15.32 7.03 24.42
N SER A 102 -15.73 6.02 25.21
CA SER A 102 -16.92 5.22 24.91
C SER A 102 -18.09 6.11 24.43
N ASP A 103 -18.50 5.91 23.16
CA ASP A 103 -19.65 6.54 22.51
C ASP A 103 -19.62 8.07 22.44
N LEU A 104 -18.75 8.60 21.56
CA LEU A 104 -18.72 10.03 21.23
C LEU A 104 -20.10 10.57 20.81
N ALA A 105 -20.88 9.77 20.08
CA ALA A 105 -22.21 10.14 19.63
C ALA A 105 -23.19 10.31 20.80
N PHE A 106 -23.14 9.41 21.78
CA PHE A 106 -23.96 9.52 22.99
C PHE A 106 -23.55 10.74 23.83
N ARG A 107 -22.25 10.99 24.01
CA ARG A 107 -21.75 12.16 24.74
C ARG A 107 -22.19 13.46 24.07
N LYS A 108 -22.04 13.55 22.74
CA LYS A 108 -22.49 14.70 21.94
C LYS A 108 -24.00 14.92 22.06
N LYS A 109 -24.79 13.86 21.98
CA LYS A 109 -26.24 13.92 22.17
C LYS A 109 -26.61 14.46 23.55
N ASN A 110 -25.93 14.03 24.61
CA ASN A 110 -26.18 14.51 25.98
C ASN A 110 -25.82 16.00 26.14
N LEU A 111 -24.70 16.44 25.52
CA LEU A 111 -24.35 17.88 25.56
C LEU A 111 -25.34 18.73 24.78
N LEU A 112 -25.80 18.26 23.62
CA LEU A 112 -26.85 18.94 22.84
C LEU A 112 -28.16 19.04 23.62
N THR A 113 -28.56 17.97 24.30
CA THR A 113 -29.76 18.02 25.18
C THR A 113 -29.64 19.04 26.31
N LYS A 114 -28.47 19.16 26.91
CA LYS A 114 -28.18 20.18 27.94
C LYS A 114 -28.23 21.60 27.36
N LEU A 115 -27.66 21.78 26.16
CA LEU A 115 -27.70 23.08 25.46
C LEU A 115 -29.11 23.48 25.12
N MET A 116 -29.92 22.56 24.57
CA MET A 116 -31.36 22.80 24.28
C MET A 116 -32.15 23.20 25.55
N GLY A 117 -31.80 22.59 26.71
CA GLY A 117 -32.40 22.98 28.00
C GLY A 117 -32.09 24.41 28.44
N LEU A 118 -30.88 24.90 28.12
CA LEU A 118 -30.50 26.30 28.36
C LEU A 118 -31.20 27.25 27.38
N ASP A 119 -31.27 26.87 26.08
CA ASP A 119 -31.95 27.67 25.06
C ASP A 119 -33.47 27.82 25.40
N ALA A 120 -34.13 26.75 25.86
CA ALA A 120 -35.51 26.82 26.32
C ALA A 120 -35.71 27.72 27.57
N ARG A 121 -34.72 27.77 28.45
CA ARG A 121 -34.77 28.73 29.60
C ARG A 121 -34.58 30.16 29.15
N GLU A 122 -33.74 30.44 28.18
CA GLU A 122 -33.52 31.78 27.61
C GLU A 122 -34.87 32.33 27.06
N GLU A 123 -35.63 31.50 26.34
CA GLU A 123 -36.93 31.89 25.79
C GLU A 123 -37.98 32.20 26.87
N SER A 124 -37.91 31.55 28.04
CA SER A 124 -38.97 31.66 29.08
C SER A 124 -38.65 32.69 30.16
N VAL A 125 -37.42 32.77 30.65
CA VAL A 125 -37.04 33.56 31.86
C VAL A 125 -35.80 34.40 31.64
N GLY A 126 -35.07 34.16 30.55
CA GLY A 126 -33.72 34.71 30.33
C GLY A 126 -32.64 33.86 31.00
N LEU A 127 -31.35 34.11 30.63
CA LEU A 127 -30.19 33.40 31.16
C LEU A 127 -29.49 34.24 32.25
N SER A 128 -29.15 33.59 33.34
CA SER A 128 -28.22 34.14 34.34
C SER A 128 -26.81 34.23 33.75
N ASN A 129 -25.93 35.03 34.36
CA ASN A 129 -24.52 35.12 33.99
C ASN A 129 -23.83 33.71 34.06
N GLU A 130 -24.20 32.91 35.04
CA GLU A 130 -23.71 31.54 35.24
C GLU A 130 -24.17 30.60 34.10
N ASP A 131 -25.45 30.69 33.69
CA ASP A 131 -26.02 29.95 32.58
C ASP A 131 -25.36 30.34 31.24
N GLN A 132 -25.02 31.62 31.05
CA GLN A 132 -24.31 32.08 29.86
C GLN A 132 -22.90 31.50 29.78
N HIS A 133 -22.15 31.48 30.88
CA HIS A 133 -20.82 30.84 30.92
C HIS A 133 -20.93 29.34 30.66
N ARG A 134 -21.91 28.65 31.24
CA ARG A 134 -22.16 27.23 31.02
C ARG A 134 -22.52 26.93 29.56
N ARG A 135 -23.29 27.81 28.92
CA ARG A 135 -23.63 27.69 27.50
C ARG A 135 -22.40 27.81 26.59
N ILE A 136 -21.51 28.77 26.86
CA ILE A 136 -20.26 28.92 26.13
C ILE A 136 -19.38 27.66 26.26
N GLN A 137 -19.26 27.14 27.48
CA GLN A 137 -18.51 25.93 27.75
C GLN A 137 -19.10 24.72 27.01
N LEU A 138 -20.44 24.51 27.07
CA LEU A 138 -21.12 23.44 26.36
C LEU A 138 -20.92 23.52 24.83
N LYS A 139 -20.97 24.74 24.25
CA LYS A 139 -20.68 24.94 22.82
C LYS A 139 -19.25 24.53 22.47
N GLY A 140 -18.27 24.94 23.27
CA GLY A 140 -16.87 24.54 23.07
C GLY A 140 -16.68 23.01 23.17
N ASP A 141 -17.33 22.36 24.15
CA ASP A 141 -17.28 20.90 24.30
C ASP A 141 -17.92 20.18 23.10
N ILE A 142 -19.03 20.70 22.57
CA ILE A 142 -19.71 20.13 21.38
C ILE A 142 -18.82 20.29 20.14
N GLU A 143 -18.21 21.46 19.94
CA GLU A 143 -17.28 21.70 18.83
C GLU A 143 -16.07 20.79 18.90
N HIS A 144 -15.50 20.61 20.10
CA HIS A 144 -14.39 19.67 20.31
C HIS A 144 -14.78 18.22 19.96
N LEU A 145 -15.94 17.74 20.44
CA LEU A 145 -16.42 16.38 20.08
C LEU A 145 -16.71 16.25 18.59
N ALA A 146 -17.25 17.29 17.93
CA ALA A 146 -17.47 17.28 16.50
C ALA A 146 -16.15 17.18 15.71
N SER A 147 -15.10 17.88 16.15
CA SER A 147 -13.77 17.77 15.56
C SER A 147 -13.16 16.37 15.71
N LEU A 148 -13.29 15.75 16.88
CA LEU A 148 -12.84 14.36 17.10
C LEU A 148 -13.59 13.38 16.19
N GLU A 149 -14.89 13.54 16.05
CA GLU A 149 -15.72 12.74 15.16
C GLU A 149 -15.29 12.91 13.68
N GLU A 150 -15.03 14.15 13.25
CA GLU A 150 -14.52 14.43 11.91
C GLU A 150 -13.19 13.72 11.65
N ILE A 151 -12.22 13.83 12.56
CA ILE A 151 -10.91 13.15 12.44
C ILE A 151 -11.10 11.63 12.29
N SER A 152 -11.96 11.02 13.10
CA SER A 152 -12.27 9.60 13.05
C SER A 152 -12.88 9.19 11.71
N TRP A 153 -13.85 9.97 11.19
CA TRP A 153 -14.49 9.70 9.91
C TRP A 153 -13.56 9.96 8.73
N ARG A 154 -12.74 11.01 8.77
CA ARG A 154 -11.73 11.28 7.75
C ARG A 154 -10.72 10.13 7.65
N GLN A 155 -10.23 9.64 8.78
CA GLN A 155 -9.35 8.47 8.83
C GLN A 155 -10.02 7.21 8.25
N LYS A 156 -11.28 6.95 8.59
CA LYS A 156 -12.06 5.81 8.09
C LYS A 156 -12.38 5.93 6.61
N SER A 157 -12.68 7.13 6.11
CA SER A 157 -13.03 7.41 4.71
C SER A 157 -11.82 7.54 3.79
N ARG A 158 -10.62 7.82 4.33
CA ARG A 158 -9.40 8.16 3.57
C ARG A 158 -9.63 9.29 2.55
N ALA A 159 -10.50 10.25 2.87
CA ALA A 159 -10.78 11.41 2.04
C ALA A 159 -9.76 12.51 2.32
N LEU A 160 -8.70 12.56 1.52
CA LEU A 160 -7.62 13.57 1.65
C LEU A 160 -7.99 14.93 1.07
N PHE A 161 -9.08 15.01 0.28
CA PHE A 161 -9.44 16.22 -0.48
C PHE A 161 -10.34 17.20 0.27
N VAL A 162 -10.83 16.83 1.44
CA VAL A 162 -11.71 17.69 2.22
C VAL A 162 -10.87 18.53 3.17
N LYS A 163 -10.99 19.85 3.05
CA LYS A 163 -10.29 20.81 3.93
C LYS A 163 -10.73 20.60 5.38
N GLU A 164 -9.82 20.88 6.31
CA GLU A 164 -10.11 20.91 7.73
C GLU A 164 -11.26 21.89 8.01
N GLY A 165 -12.21 21.45 8.84
CA GLY A 165 -13.40 22.24 9.20
C GLY A 165 -14.64 21.95 8.40
N ASP A 166 -14.62 21.02 7.43
CA ASP A 166 -15.83 20.57 6.75
C ASP A 166 -16.58 19.51 7.60
N ASN A 167 -17.58 19.95 8.35
CA ASN A 167 -18.38 19.12 9.23
C ASN A 167 -19.36 18.18 8.49
N ASN A 168 -19.09 17.85 7.22
CA ASN A 168 -19.96 16.98 6.43
C ASN A 168 -19.77 15.49 6.78
N THR A 169 -20.11 15.13 8.03
CA THR A 169 -20.06 13.74 8.51
C THR A 169 -20.84 12.78 7.62
N ARG A 170 -21.97 13.24 7.02
CA ARG A 170 -22.77 12.45 6.07
C ARG A 170 -22.00 12.10 4.79
N PHE A 171 -21.18 13.01 4.27
CA PHE A 171 -20.29 12.72 3.14
C PHE A 171 -19.30 11.62 3.48
N PHE A 172 -18.65 11.70 4.64
CA PHE A 172 -17.69 10.69 5.08
C PHE A 172 -18.36 9.33 5.32
N HIS A 173 -19.56 9.30 5.90
CA HIS A 173 -20.36 8.08 6.05
C HIS A 173 -20.62 7.40 4.70
N ARG A 174 -21.10 8.17 3.71
CA ARG A 174 -21.35 7.64 2.36
C ARG A 174 -20.07 7.11 1.70
N LEU A 175 -18.97 7.83 1.82
CA LEU A 175 -17.70 7.42 1.22
C LEU A 175 -17.16 6.15 1.89
N VAL A 176 -17.26 6.03 3.23
CA VAL A 176 -16.86 4.82 3.96
C VAL A 176 -17.73 3.64 3.54
N ASN A 177 -19.06 3.80 3.48
CA ASN A 177 -19.96 2.74 3.11
C ASN A 177 -19.79 2.33 1.65
N SER A 178 -19.64 3.28 0.73
CA SER A 178 -19.35 3.00 -0.69
C SER A 178 -18.07 2.20 -0.87
N ARG A 179 -16.98 2.59 -0.19
CA ARG A 179 -15.70 1.85 -0.27
C ARG A 179 -15.76 0.49 0.42
N ARG A 180 -16.51 0.35 1.52
CA ARG A 180 -16.75 -0.93 2.17
C ARG A 180 -17.52 -1.87 1.25
N ASN A 181 -18.58 -1.38 0.61
CA ASN A 181 -19.40 -2.17 -0.31
C ASN A 181 -18.65 -2.57 -1.58
N ALA A 182 -17.78 -1.70 -2.12
CA ALA A 182 -16.94 -2.02 -3.28
C ALA A 182 -15.96 -3.17 -3.03
N ASN A 183 -15.51 -3.35 -1.77
CA ASN A 183 -14.57 -4.40 -1.37
C ASN A 183 -15.26 -5.57 -0.66
N LEU A 184 -16.59 -5.60 -0.62
CA LEU A 184 -17.33 -6.65 0.05
C LEU A 184 -17.32 -7.93 -0.79
N ILE A 185 -16.83 -9.00 -0.22
CA ILE A 185 -16.89 -10.34 -0.81
C ILE A 185 -18.15 -11.01 -0.26
N LEU A 186 -19.13 -11.24 -1.15
CA LEU A 186 -20.34 -11.97 -0.83
C LEU A 186 -20.14 -13.44 -1.17
N TYR A 187 -20.59 -14.33 -0.29
CA TYR A 187 -20.46 -15.77 -0.46
C TYR A 187 -21.71 -16.51 -0.01
N GLU A 188 -21.99 -17.61 -0.68
CA GLU A 188 -23.03 -18.56 -0.27
C GLU A 188 -22.52 -19.46 0.88
N ASP A 189 -21.24 -19.82 0.88
CA ASP A 189 -20.56 -20.55 1.96
C ASP A 189 -19.30 -19.78 2.43
N GLU A 190 -19.47 -19.03 3.52
CA GLU A 190 -18.45 -18.15 4.08
C GLU A 190 -17.16 -18.89 4.47
N ALA A 191 -17.27 -20.04 5.11
CA ALA A 191 -16.10 -20.77 5.61
C ALA A 191 -15.26 -21.34 4.46
N ASN A 192 -15.92 -21.87 3.44
CA ASN A 192 -15.25 -22.44 2.27
C ASN A 192 -14.54 -21.36 1.47
N VAL A 193 -15.20 -20.23 1.19
CA VAL A 193 -14.59 -19.13 0.43
C VAL A 193 -13.39 -18.54 1.15
N ARG A 194 -13.45 -18.34 2.48
CA ARG A 194 -12.31 -17.88 3.27
C ARG A 194 -11.12 -18.83 3.15
N SER A 195 -11.36 -20.13 3.27
CA SER A 195 -10.33 -21.17 3.13
C SER A 195 -9.73 -21.19 1.72
N GLN A 196 -10.55 -21.10 0.69
CA GLN A 196 -10.10 -21.04 -0.71
C GLN A 196 -9.27 -19.81 -1.02
N LEU A 197 -9.64 -18.64 -0.49
CA LEU A 197 -8.86 -17.41 -0.61
C LEU A 197 -7.46 -17.58 0.00
N VAL A 198 -7.37 -18.11 1.21
CA VAL A 198 -6.09 -18.34 1.87
C VAL A 198 -5.22 -19.32 1.08
N LEU A 199 -5.77 -20.44 0.65
CA LEU A 199 -5.07 -21.46 -0.16
C LEU A 199 -4.57 -20.89 -1.49
N PHE A 200 -5.38 -20.09 -2.17
CA PHE A 200 -4.99 -19.46 -3.42
C PHE A 200 -3.78 -18.53 -3.24
N TYR A 201 -3.81 -17.64 -2.25
CA TYR A 201 -2.69 -16.73 -2.01
C TYR A 201 -1.47 -17.45 -1.45
N GLN A 202 -1.64 -18.48 -0.64
CA GLN A 202 -0.55 -19.34 -0.18
C GLN A 202 0.16 -19.99 -1.38
N GLY A 203 -0.58 -20.63 -2.29
CA GLY A 203 -0.03 -21.23 -3.50
C GLY A 203 0.59 -20.21 -4.45
N LEU A 204 0.05 -18.97 -4.53
CA LEU A 204 0.61 -17.91 -5.35
C LEU A 204 2.02 -17.50 -4.89
N TYR A 205 2.26 -17.48 -3.58
CA TYR A 205 3.55 -17.11 -2.98
C TYR A 205 4.46 -18.31 -2.69
N GLU A 206 4.11 -19.50 -3.16
CA GLU A 206 4.93 -20.70 -3.06
C GLU A 206 5.74 -20.92 -4.34
N GLU A 207 7.06 -21.14 -4.20
CA GLU A 207 7.95 -21.43 -5.34
C GLU A 207 7.88 -22.91 -5.67
N ASN A 208 7.27 -23.22 -6.80
CA ASN A 208 7.07 -24.61 -7.26
C ASN A 208 7.92 -24.95 -8.49
N GLU A 209 8.61 -23.95 -9.07
CA GLU A 209 9.42 -24.16 -10.27
C GLU A 209 10.78 -24.78 -9.91
N VAL A 210 11.02 -25.98 -10.39
CA VAL A 210 12.25 -26.73 -10.14
C VAL A 210 13.41 -26.22 -10.98
N TRP A 211 13.13 -25.69 -12.18
CA TRP A 211 14.16 -25.20 -13.10
C TRP A 211 13.96 -23.72 -13.41
N ARG A 212 15.06 -23.01 -13.41
CA ARG A 212 15.10 -21.60 -13.81
C ARG A 212 16.31 -21.37 -14.74
N PRO A 213 16.16 -20.53 -15.78
CA PRO A 213 17.30 -20.14 -16.61
C PRO A 213 18.34 -19.41 -15.79
N THR A 214 19.62 -19.61 -16.11
CA THR A 214 20.73 -18.87 -15.49
C THR A 214 20.86 -17.49 -16.12
N MET A 215 21.45 -16.55 -15.37
CA MET A 215 21.78 -15.20 -15.85
C MET A 215 23.26 -15.12 -16.32
N ASP A 216 23.88 -16.28 -16.55
CA ASP A 216 25.29 -16.34 -16.99
C ASP A 216 25.41 -15.76 -18.40
N GLY A 217 26.49 -15.02 -18.61
CA GLY A 217 26.72 -14.32 -19.88
C GLY A 217 25.94 -13.01 -20.07
N LEU A 218 25.21 -12.53 -19.06
CA LEU A 218 24.65 -11.18 -19.02
C LEU A 218 25.58 -10.26 -18.23
N ASP A 219 25.80 -9.06 -18.76
CA ASP A 219 26.57 -8.02 -18.10
C ASP A 219 25.63 -7.02 -17.40
N PHE A 220 25.90 -6.77 -16.12
CA PHE A 220 25.14 -5.83 -15.30
C PHE A 220 26.04 -4.68 -14.86
N ALA A 221 25.46 -3.49 -14.74
CA ALA A 221 26.10 -2.38 -14.07
C ALA A 221 26.32 -2.72 -12.59
N CYS A 222 27.44 -2.30 -12.04
CA CYS A 222 27.81 -2.58 -10.66
C CYS A 222 27.91 -1.29 -9.87
N ILE A 223 27.55 -1.35 -8.58
CA ILE A 223 27.77 -0.25 -7.66
C ILE A 223 29.27 -0.11 -7.34
N GLU A 224 29.68 1.13 -7.14
CA GLU A 224 31.04 1.44 -6.71
C GLU A 224 31.25 1.07 -5.23
N GLU A 225 32.50 0.93 -4.83
CA GLU A 225 32.87 0.63 -3.43
C GLU A 225 32.36 1.71 -2.46
N LYS A 226 32.39 2.98 -2.85
CA LYS A 226 31.87 4.10 -2.06
C LYS A 226 30.36 3.98 -1.85
N GLU A 227 29.61 3.59 -2.90
CA GLU A 227 28.17 3.39 -2.85
C GLU A 227 27.83 2.20 -1.95
N ARG A 228 28.59 1.09 -2.08
CA ARG A 228 28.45 -0.08 -1.24
C ARG A 228 28.61 0.25 0.25
N LEU A 229 29.66 1.00 0.62
CA LEU A 229 29.89 1.44 1.99
C LEU A 229 28.77 2.37 2.49
N SER A 230 28.26 3.24 1.62
CA SER A 230 27.14 4.14 1.95
C SER A 230 25.84 3.37 2.22
N LEU A 231 25.55 2.31 1.46
CA LEU A 231 24.39 1.45 1.68
C LEU A 231 24.45 0.71 3.02
N GLU A 232 25.66 0.24 3.40
CA GLU A 232 25.88 -0.61 4.58
C GLU A 232 26.24 0.18 5.85
N LYS A 233 26.28 1.52 5.81
CA LYS A 233 26.54 2.36 6.98
C LYS A 233 25.50 2.16 8.09
N GLU A 234 25.88 2.48 9.32
CA GLU A 234 24.94 2.48 10.46
C GLU A 234 23.74 3.40 10.19
N PHE A 235 22.59 3.05 10.78
CA PHE A 235 21.40 3.87 10.67
C PHE A 235 21.48 5.04 11.65
N SER A 236 21.51 6.27 11.13
CA SER A 236 21.52 7.44 12.00
C SER A 236 20.11 7.79 12.45
N LYS A 237 20.02 8.44 13.61
CA LYS A 237 18.76 8.93 14.15
C LYS A 237 18.07 9.87 13.15
N GLU A 238 18.83 10.79 12.56
CA GLU A 238 18.35 11.77 11.60
C GLU A 238 17.73 11.09 10.38
N GLU A 239 18.40 10.07 9.82
CA GLU A 239 17.92 9.29 8.68
C GLU A 239 16.58 8.60 8.99
N VAL A 240 16.51 7.87 10.13
CA VAL A 240 15.32 7.13 10.52
C VAL A 240 14.14 8.07 10.77
N PHE A 241 14.34 9.13 11.53
CA PHE A 241 13.27 10.06 11.89
C PHE A 241 12.87 10.98 10.74
N GLN A 242 13.77 11.32 9.82
CA GLN A 242 13.42 12.01 8.58
C GLN A 242 12.47 11.14 7.74
N VAL A 243 12.78 9.86 7.57
CA VAL A 243 11.88 8.93 6.85
C VAL A 243 10.52 8.80 7.52
N LEU A 244 10.49 8.70 8.84
CA LEU A 244 9.22 8.66 9.59
C LEU A 244 8.39 9.93 9.35
N LYS A 245 8.99 11.12 9.37
CA LYS A 245 8.29 12.39 9.11
C LYS A 245 7.74 12.51 7.69
N GLU A 246 8.44 11.95 6.70
CA GLU A 246 8.00 11.94 5.29
C GLU A 246 6.82 10.99 5.03
N MET A 247 6.57 10.04 5.92
CA MET A 247 5.43 9.13 5.79
C MET A 247 4.15 9.82 6.23
N GLU A 248 3.13 9.79 5.39
CA GLU A 248 1.82 10.37 5.70
C GLU A 248 1.17 9.71 6.92
N GLY A 249 0.75 10.54 7.88
CA GLY A 249 0.16 10.09 9.14
C GLY A 249 -1.14 9.31 8.98
N ASP A 250 -1.91 9.60 7.93
CA ASP A 250 -3.27 9.07 7.69
C ASP A 250 -3.30 7.79 6.85
N LYS A 251 -2.13 7.26 6.46
CA LYS A 251 -2.07 5.96 5.76
C LYS A 251 -2.56 4.81 6.64
N ALA A 252 -3.05 3.77 5.96
CA ALA A 252 -3.52 2.55 6.63
C ALA A 252 -2.43 1.99 7.56
N PRO A 253 -2.78 1.64 8.81
CA PRO A 253 -1.82 1.06 9.74
C PRO A 253 -1.34 -0.31 9.25
N SER A 254 -0.09 -0.63 9.56
CA SER A 254 0.45 -1.98 9.43
C SER A 254 -0.25 -2.96 10.40
N PRO A 255 0.03 -4.27 10.35
CA PRO A 255 -0.61 -5.26 11.24
C PRO A 255 -0.45 -4.99 12.74
N ASN A 256 0.55 -4.23 13.17
CA ASN A 256 0.65 -3.78 14.56
C ASN A 256 -0.47 -2.81 14.96
N GLY A 257 -1.17 -2.25 13.97
CA GLY A 257 -2.33 -1.38 14.14
C GLY A 257 -2.03 0.09 14.38
N PHE A 258 -0.76 0.49 14.52
CA PHE A 258 -0.38 1.89 14.74
C PHE A 258 -0.22 2.64 13.42
N THR A 259 -0.73 3.89 13.38
CA THR A 259 -0.57 4.82 12.26
C THR A 259 0.76 5.56 12.34
N MET A 260 1.20 6.17 11.25
CA MET A 260 2.37 7.06 11.30
C MET A 260 2.13 8.31 12.14
N ALA A 261 0.89 8.80 12.23
CA ALA A 261 0.53 9.89 13.13
C ALA A 261 0.88 9.60 14.60
N PHE A 262 0.71 8.35 15.06
CA PHE A 262 1.17 7.93 16.38
C PHE A 262 2.68 8.09 16.54
N PHE A 263 3.46 7.57 15.58
CA PHE A 263 4.92 7.66 15.62
C PHE A 263 5.42 9.11 15.54
N HIS A 264 4.75 9.98 14.78
CA HIS A 264 5.06 11.40 14.73
C HIS A 264 4.87 12.08 16.09
N LYS A 265 3.71 11.85 16.73
CA LYS A 265 3.35 12.53 17.98
C LYS A 265 4.09 11.96 19.19
N CYS A 266 4.32 10.64 19.22
CA CYS A 266 4.98 9.95 20.33
C CYS A 266 6.47 9.64 20.04
N CYS A 267 7.07 10.35 19.08
CA CYS A 267 8.45 10.16 18.62
C CYS A 267 9.45 10.07 19.78
N SER A 268 9.46 11.06 20.68
CA SER A 268 10.39 11.12 21.82
C SER A 268 10.24 9.94 22.80
N ILE A 269 9.06 9.34 22.87
CA ILE A 269 8.77 8.23 23.78
C ILE A 269 9.34 6.92 23.22
N VAL A 270 9.16 6.68 21.92
CA VAL A 270 9.54 5.43 21.25
C VAL A 270 10.94 5.44 20.66
N GLU A 271 11.58 6.61 20.61
CA GLU A 271 12.88 6.86 19.96
C GLU A 271 13.94 5.84 20.30
N LYS A 272 14.17 5.64 21.61
CA LYS A 272 15.19 4.72 22.08
C LYS A 272 14.97 3.30 21.56
N ASP A 273 13.77 2.77 21.75
CA ASP A 273 13.45 1.39 21.36
C ASP A 273 13.50 1.21 19.83
N VAL A 274 13.15 2.26 19.05
CA VAL A 274 13.26 2.26 17.59
C VAL A 274 14.73 2.27 17.18
N MET A 275 15.58 3.09 17.77
CA MET A 275 17.01 3.11 17.43
C MET A 275 17.71 1.83 17.87
N ASP A 276 17.44 1.32 19.06
CA ASP A 276 17.95 0.03 19.52
C ASP A 276 17.57 -1.13 18.55
N PHE A 277 16.35 -1.07 17.97
CA PHE A 277 15.91 -1.99 16.93
C PHE A 277 16.73 -1.85 15.65
N PHE A 278 16.96 -0.62 15.14
CA PHE A 278 17.75 -0.40 13.92
C PHE A 278 19.22 -0.80 14.11
N ASP A 279 19.81 -0.53 15.27
CA ASP A 279 21.18 -0.94 15.62
C ASP A 279 21.30 -2.46 15.67
N TYR A 280 20.34 -3.14 16.27
CA TYR A 280 20.29 -4.59 16.31
C TYR A 280 20.14 -5.19 14.91
N PHE A 281 19.25 -4.64 14.10
CA PHE A 281 19.05 -5.05 12.72
C PHE A 281 20.30 -4.85 11.87
N HIS A 282 20.97 -3.72 12.03
CA HIS A 282 22.25 -3.43 11.36
C HIS A 282 23.32 -4.46 11.66
N ARG A 283 23.45 -4.89 12.91
CA ARG A 283 24.52 -5.83 13.35
C ARG A 283 24.20 -7.28 13.02
N HIS A 284 22.95 -7.69 13.18
CA HIS A 284 22.56 -9.10 13.16
C HIS A 284 21.76 -9.52 11.93
N SER A 285 21.28 -8.57 11.13
CA SER A 285 20.41 -8.83 9.96
C SER A 285 19.20 -9.71 10.32
N VAL A 286 18.60 -9.50 11.50
CA VAL A 286 17.41 -10.22 11.98
C VAL A 286 16.50 -9.27 12.72
N PHE A 287 15.20 -9.52 12.65
CA PHE A 287 14.20 -8.86 13.50
C PHE A 287 12.97 -9.75 13.72
N GLU A 288 12.15 -9.34 14.68
CA GLU A 288 10.96 -10.09 15.07
C GLU A 288 9.95 -10.20 13.95
N ARG A 289 9.49 -11.42 13.65
CA ARG A 289 8.59 -11.70 12.51
C ARG A 289 7.26 -10.96 12.59
N SER A 290 6.78 -10.68 13.80
CA SER A 290 5.54 -9.92 14.01
C SER A 290 5.64 -8.47 13.50
N LEU A 291 6.85 -7.89 13.45
CA LEU A 291 7.10 -6.57 12.84
C LEU A 291 7.11 -6.63 11.31
N ASN A 292 7.25 -7.82 10.72
CA ASN A 292 7.21 -8.07 9.27
C ASN A 292 5.91 -8.74 8.80
N ALA A 293 4.92 -8.83 9.66
CA ALA A 293 3.60 -9.28 9.24
C ALA A 293 2.97 -8.26 8.27
N SER A 294 2.19 -8.75 7.31
CA SER A 294 1.50 -7.91 6.31
C SER A 294 0.08 -8.40 6.11
N PHE A 295 -0.85 -7.46 6.01
CA PHE A 295 -2.20 -7.75 5.54
C PHE A 295 -2.25 -7.63 4.02
N LEU A 296 -2.85 -8.63 3.36
CA LEU A 296 -3.19 -8.59 1.95
C LEU A 296 -4.61 -8.04 1.83
N THR A 297 -4.74 -6.83 1.34
CA THR A 297 -6.04 -6.21 1.04
C THR A 297 -6.39 -6.52 -0.42
N LEU A 298 -7.57 -7.08 -0.65
CA LEU A 298 -8.05 -7.44 -1.97
C LEU A 298 -8.77 -6.25 -2.61
N ILE A 299 -8.26 -5.80 -3.76
CA ILE A 299 -8.86 -4.70 -4.52
C ILE A 299 -9.35 -5.25 -5.85
N PRO A 300 -10.64 -5.08 -6.20
CA PRO A 300 -11.17 -5.56 -7.47
C PRO A 300 -10.53 -4.78 -8.64
N LYS A 301 -10.01 -5.51 -9.64
CA LYS A 301 -9.44 -4.94 -10.88
C LYS A 301 -10.51 -4.44 -11.84
N LYS A 302 -11.74 -4.94 -11.73
CA LYS A 302 -12.89 -4.59 -12.58
C LYS A 302 -14.17 -4.53 -11.76
N CYS A 303 -15.17 -3.82 -12.28
CA CYS A 303 -16.51 -3.84 -11.70
C CYS A 303 -17.09 -5.26 -11.78
N ASN A 304 -17.80 -5.67 -10.71
CA ASN A 304 -18.39 -7.01 -10.58
C ASN A 304 -17.34 -8.15 -10.64
N ALA A 305 -16.22 -7.98 -9.96
CA ALA A 305 -15.22 -9.01 -9.80
C ALA A 305 -15.82 -10.20 -9.02
N VAL A 306 -15.87 -11.38 -9.63
CA VAL A 306 -16.41 -12.61 -9.04
C VAL A 306 -15.30 -13.65 -8.82
N ASN A 307 -14.30 -13.64 -9.69
CA ASN A 307 -13.20 -14.60 -9.61
C ASN A 307 -12.06 -14.00 -8.77
N ILE A 308 -11.40 -14.85 -7.97
CA ILE A 308 -10.24 -14.44 -7.15
C ILE A 308 -9.11 -13.81 -7.98
N LYS A 309 -8.95 -14.21 -9.24
CA LYS A 309 -7.97 -13.63 -10.18
C LYS A 309 -8.29 -12.18 -10.56
N ASP A 310 -9.55 -11.76 -10.39
CA ASP A 310 -10.00 -10.40 -10.67
C ASP A 310 -9.59 -9.40 -9.57
N PHE A 311 -8.94 -9.87 -8.51
CA PHE A 311 -8.48 -9.04 -7.41
C PHE A 311 -6.96 -8.83 -7.46
N CYS A 312 -6.54 -7.64 -7.09
CA CYS A 312 -5.15 -7.28 -6.82
C CYS A 312 -4.91 -7.28 -5.31
N SER A 313 -3.85 -7.91 -4.84
CA SER A 313 -3.44 -7.89 -3.44
C SER A 313 -2.50 -6.71 -3.19
N ILE A 314 -2.82 -5.84 -2.24
CA ILE A 314 -1.93 -4.77 -1.78
C ILE A 314 -1.53 -5.06 -0.34
N SER A 315 -0.22 -5.01 -0.08
CA SER A 315 0.37 -5.23 1.24
C SER A 315 0.44 -3.94 2.05
N LEU A 316 0.08 -4.01 3.33
CA LEU A 316 0.24 -2.90 4.28
C LEU A 316 1.55 -3.09 5.05
N VAL A 317 2.52 -2.20 4.84
CA VAL A 317 3.93 -2.39 5.22
C VAL A 317 4.42 -1.32 6.21
N GLY A 318 5.38 -1.68 7.05
CA GLY A 318 6.00 -0.80 8.05
C GLY A 318 7.15 0.09 7.55
N SER A 319 7.69 0.94 8.43
CA SER A 319 8.64 2.02 8.11
C SER A 319 10.06 1.56 7.72
N VAL A 320 10.53 0.39 8.16
CA VAL A 320 11.90 -0.11 7.89
C VAL A 320 12.20 -0.15 6.39
N TYR A 321 11.22 -0.58 5.61
CA TYR A 321 11.33 -0.71 4.15
C TYR A 321 11.54 0.62 3.45
N LYS A 322 11.01 1.70 4.00
CA LYS A 322 11.19 3.04 3.43
C LYS A 322 12.61 3.56 3.64
N VAL A 323 13.23 3.24 4.78
CA VAL A 323 14.65 3.58 5.04
C VAL A 323 15.55 2.86 4.04
N LEU A 324 15.38 1.54 3.88
CA LEU A 324 16.16 0.77 2.91
C LEU A 324 15.89 1.20 1.46
N ALA A 325 14.64 1.51 1.13
CA ALA A 325 14.27 2.03 -0.18
C ALA A 325 14.95 3.37 -0.50
N ASN A 326 15.03 4.28 0.46
CA ASN A 326 15.70 5.56 0.25
C ASN A 326 17.21 5.38 0.00
N ARG A 327 17.86 4.46 0.73
CA ARG A 327 19.26 4.11 0.46
C ARG A 327 19.44 3.49 -0.93
N LEU A 328 18.60 2.53 -1.30
CA LEU A 328 18.66 1.87 -2.61
C LEU A 328 18.44 2.86 -3.76
N ARG A 329 17.50 3.79 -3.60
CA ARG A 329 17.21 4.81 -4.62
C ARG A 329 18.43 5.66 -4.97
N ALA A 330 19.31 5.92 -4.01
CA ALA A 330 20.51 6.73 -4.24
C ALA A 330 21.51 6.13 -5.24
N VAL A 331 21.46 4.81 -5.45
CA VAL A 331 22.36 4.09 -6.36
C VAL A 331 21.64 3.51 -7.58
N LEU A 332 20.32 3.58 -7.60
CA LEU A 332 19.49 2.89 -8.60
C LEU A 332 19.71 3.43 -10.02
N ASP A 333 19.88 4.74 -10.16
CA ASP A 333 19.97 5.41 -11.46
C ASP A 333 21.18 4.90 -12.28
N ASN A 334 22.25 4.48 -11.61
CA ASN A 334 23.45 3.91 -12.23
C ASN A 334 23.29 2.43 -12.64
N LEU A 335 22.29 1.75 -12.07
CA LEU A 335 22.09 0.30 -12.26
C LEU A 335 21.04 -0.02 -13.33
N ILE A 336 20.11 0.90 -13.54
CA ILE A 336 18.94 0.68 -14.41
C ILE A 336 19.18 1.32 -15.77
N SER A 337 19.01 0.52 -16.84
CA SER A 337 19.13 0.96 -18.23
C SER A 337 18.13 2.07 -18.58
N GLU A 338 18.44 2.83 -19.62
CA GLU A 338 17.57 3.91 -20.14
C GLU A 338 16.22 3.39 -20.66
N SER A 339 16.10 2.10 -20.92
CA SER A 339 14.86 1.47 -21.39
C SER A 339 13.76 1.43 -20.34
N GLN A 340 14.10 1.48 -19.03
CA GLN A 340 13.14 1.48 -17.91
C GLN A 340 12.83 2.90 -17.47
N ASN A 341 11.55 3.27 -17.51
CA ASN A 341 11.11 4.65 -17.19
C ASN A 341 10.25 4.74 -15.91
N SER A 342 10.00 3.65 -15.23
CA SER A 342 9.19 3.64 -14.00
C SER A 342 10.07 3.76 -12.75
N PHE A 343 9.63 4.51 -11.76
CA PHE A 343 10.24 4.66 -10.41
C PHE A 343 11.72 5.09 -10.36
N VAL A 344 12.30 5.50 -11.49
CA VAL A 344 13.65 6.03 -11.61
C VAL A 344 13.60 7.55 -11.56
N GLY A 345 14.54 8.17 -10.85
CA GLY A 345 14.57 9.64 -10.68
C GLY A 345 14.67 10.37 -12.02
N GLY A 346 13.89 11.44 -12.20
CA GLY A 346 13.91 12.28 -13.39
C GLY A 346 13.25 11.69 -14.67
N ARG A 347 12.80 10.43 -14.67
CA ARG A 347 12.10 9.79 -15.79
C ARG A 347 10.60 9.86 -15.60
N GLN A 348 9.86 10.10 -16.69
CA GLN A 348 8.41 10.23 -16.68
C GLN A 348 7.74 9.29 -17.68
N ILE A 349 6.49 8.90 -17.41
CA ILE A 349 5.71 8.07 -18.33
C ILE A 349 5.51 8.77 -19.69
N LEU A 350 5.42 10.09 -19.70
CA LEU A 350 5.28 10.87 -20.93
C LEU A 350 6.48 10.71 -21.84
N ASP A 351 7.69 10.58 -21.31
CA ASP A 351 8.90 10.32 -22.10
C ASP A 351 8.76 9.00 -22.87
N SER A 352 8.28 7.94 -22.17
CA SER A 352 8.01 6.65 -22.82
C SER A 352 6.98 6.75 -23.92
N VAL A 353 5.89 7.49 -23.69
CA VAL A 353 4.82 7.68 -24.69
C VAL A 353 5.35 8.43 -25.91
N LEU A 354 6.12 9.49 -25.72
CA LEU A 354 6.71 10.27 -26.82
C LEU A 354 7.69 9.43 -27.64
N ILE A 355 8.57 8.69 -26.98
CA ILE A 355 9.53 7.80 -27.66
C ILE A 355 8.78 6.71 -28.44
N ALA A 356 7.75 6.09 -27.86
CA ALA A 356 6.95 5.08 -28.55
C ALA A 356 6.24 5.66 -29.79
N ASN A 357 5.66 6.85 -29.66
CA ASN A 357 5.03 7.53 -30.80
C ASN A 357 6.04 7.86 -31.90
N GLU A 358 7.22 8.38 -31.56
CA GLU A 358 8.26 8.68 -32.53
C GLU A 358 8.76 7.40 -33.24
N CYS A 359 8.91 6.30 -32.50
CA CYS A 359 9.23 5.00 -33.08
C CYS A 359 8.21 4.56 -34.12
N LEU A 360 6.91 4.67 -33.81
CA LEU A 360 5.82 4.29 -34.68
C LEU A 360 5.73 5.23 -35.92
N ASP A 361 5.80 6.52 -35.69
CA ASP A 361 5.72 7.52 -36.74
C ASP A 361 6.89 7.40 -37.75
N SER A 362 8.10 7.28 -37.24
CA SER A 362 9.29 7.03 -38.04
C SER A 362 9.16 5.75 -38.87
N ARG A 363 8.57 4.71 -38.28
CA ARG A 363 8.36 3.44 -38.98
C ARG A 363 7.31 3.52 -40.06
N LEU A 364 6.18 4.19 -39.78
CA LEU A 364 5.11 4.41 -40.75
C LEU A 364 5.61 5.25 -41.95
N LYS A 365 6.39 6.28 -41.71
CA LYS A 365 6.98 7.13 -42.77
C LYS A 365 7.99 6.37 -43.64
N SER A 366 8.73 5.43 -43.05
CA SER A 366 9.72 4.64 -43.79
C SER A 366 9.11 3.51 -44.64
N ILE A 367 7.82 3.18 -44.45
CA ILE A 367 7.08 2.10 -45.14
C ILE A 367 7.76 0.70 -44.94
N LEU A 368 8.58 0.59 -43.93
CA LEU A 368 9.28 -0.67 -43.64
C LEU A 368 8.46 -1.55 -42.68
N SER A 369 8.44 -2.85 -42.94
CA SER A 369 7.69 -3.80 -42.09
C SER A 369 8.32 -3.95 -40.70
N GLY A 370 7.49 -4.05 -39.67
CA GLY A 370 7.90 -4.26 -38.29
C GLY A 370 6.74 -4.71 -37.40
N VAL A 371 7.09 -5.21 -36.23
CA VAL A 371 6.13 -5.66 -35.22
C VAL A 371 6.34 -4.86 -33.95
N VAL A 372 5.23 -4.37 -33.38
CA VAL A 372 5.20 -3.82 -32.01
C VAL A 372 4.41 -4.81 -31.15
N CYS A 373 5.04 -5.26 -30.07
CA CYS A 373 4.43 -6.21 -29.16
C CYS A 373 4.39 -5.63 -27.75
N LYS A 374 3.20 -5.51 -27.16
CA LYS A 374 3.03 -5.20 -25.74
C LYS A 374 2.96 -6.50 -24.95
N LEU A 375 3.84 -6.64 -23.98
CA LEU A 375 3.85 -7.73 -23.01
C LEU A 375 3.33 -7.20 -21.68
N ASP A 376 2.41 -7.94 -21.07
CA ASP A 376 1.89 -7.71 -19.72
C ASP A 376 2.20 -8.94 -18.87
N ILE A 377 2.95 -8.76 -17.79
CA ILE A 377 3.37 -9.86 -16.92
C ILE A 377 2.33 -10.03 -15.81
N GLU A 378 1.54 -11.10 -15.88
CA GLU A 378 0.53 -11.37 -14.87
C GLU A 378 1.18 -11.59 -13.50
N LYS A 379 0.73 -10.83 -12.49
CA LYS A 379 1.19 -10.92 -11.09
C LYS A 379 2.73 -10.85 -10.95
N ALA A 380 3.34 -9.96 -11.70
CA ALA A 380 4.79 -9.83 -11.83
C ALA A 380 5.55 -9.79 -10.49
N TYR A 381 5.05 -9.01 -9.54
CA TYR A 381 5.62 -8.92 -8.20
C TYR A 381 5.53 -10.24 -7.42
N ASP A 382 4.40 -10.94 -7.52
CA ASP A 382 4.11 -12.15 -6.76
C ASP A 382 4.97 -13.34 -7.23
N HIS A 383 5.47 -13.29 -8.49
CA HIS A 383 6.26 -14.35 -9.10
C HIS A 383 7.78 -14.16 -9.07
N VAL A 384 8.29 -13.09 -8.45
CA VAL A 384 9.74 -12.85 -8.35
C VAL A 384 10.41 -13.97 -7.57
N ASN A 385 11.36 -14.67 -8.23
CA ASN A 385 12.18 -15.70 -7.58
C ASN A 385 13.28 -15.06 -6.73
N TRP A 386 13.40 -15.49 -5.47
CA TRP A 386 14.36 -14.89 -4.53
C TRP A 386 15.80 -15.25 -4.79
N GLU A 387 16.08 -16.49 -5.21
CA GLU A 387 17.45 -16.91 -5.52
C GLU A 387 17.99 -16.12 -6.71
N ALA A 388 17.15 -15.89 -7.74
CA ALA A 388 17.48 -15.02 -8.86
C ALA A 388 17.76 -13.58 -8.39
N LEU A 389 16.93 -13.04 -7.50
CA LEU A 389 17.12 -11.69 -6.92
C LEU A 389 18.46 -11.60 -6.16
N PHE A 390 18.76 -12.55 -5.28
CA PHE A 390 20.00 -12.52 -4.48
C PHE A 390 21.23 -12.75 -5.32
N TYR A 391 21.15 -13.61 -6.35
CA TYR A 391 22.20 -13.79 -7.32
C TYR A 391 22.47 -12.49 -8.08
N LEU A 392 21.43 -11.84 -8.58
CA LEU A 392 21.52 -10.56 -9.30
C LEU A 392 22.16 -9.47 -8.43
N LEU A 393 21.69 -9.30 -7.18
CA LEU A 393 22.29 -8.34 -6.25
C LEU A 393 23.78 -8.60 -6.04
N GLY A 394 24.19 -9.87 -5.99
CA GLY A 394 25.60 -10.25 -5.93
C GLY A 394 26.37 -9.83 -7.20
N ARG A 395 25.80 -10.06 -8.39
CA ARG A 395 26.39 -9.69 -9.69
C ARG A 395 26.50 -8.17 -9.87
N MET A 396 25.57 -7.40 -9.29
CA MET A 396 25.60 -5.94 -9.29
C MET A 396 26.51 -5.32 -8.20
N GLY A 397 27.28 -6.13 -7.47
CA GLY A 397 28.28 -5.66 -6.50
C GLY A 397 27.73 -5.29 -5.11
N PHE A 398 26.45 -5.59 -4.81
CA PHE A 398 25.91 -5.33 -3.48
C PHE A 398 26.61 -6.18 -2.41
N GLY A 399 27.01 -5.57 -1.29
CA GLY A 399 27.71 -6.21 -0.20
C GLY A 399 26.90 -7.31 0.49
N SER A 400 27.59 -8.18 1.20
CA SER A 400 26.96 -9.31 1.89
C SER A 400 25.98 -8.86 2.97
N LYS A 401 26.28 -7.76 3.66
CA LYS A 401 25.45 -7.18 4.72
C LYS A 401 24.14 -6.65 4.15
N TRP A 402 24.20 -5.85 3.09
CA TRP A 402 23.02 -5.36 2.37
C TRP A 402 22.14 -6.52 1.88
N ARG A 403 22.74 -7.50 1.22
CA ARG A 403 22.01 -8.69 0.74
C ARG A 403 21.37 -9.48 1.89
N GLY A 404 22.03 -9.53 3.05
CA GLY A 404 21.47 -10.11 4.27
C GLY A 404 20.21 -9.38 4.75
N TRP A 405 20.22 -8.05 4.77
CA TRP A 405 19.05 -7.25 5.12
C TRP A 405 17.88 -7.47 4.16
N ILE A 406 18.16 -7.42 2.85
CA ILE A 406 17.12 -7.68 1.84
C ILE A 406 16.56 -9.10 2.00
N ARG A 407 17.42 -10.10 2.21
CA ARG A 407 16.97 -11.49 2.43
C ARG A 407 15.99 -11.57 3.61
N VAL A 408 16.34 -11.02 4.76
CA VAL A 408 15.45 -11.04 5.92
C VAL A 408 14.15 -10.29 5.66
N CYS A 409 14.21 -9.14 5.00
CA CYS A 409 13.02 -8.37 4.64
C CYS A 409 12.02 -9.17 3.81
N VAL A 410 12.47 -9.97 2.83
CA VAL A 410 11.57 -10.71 1.94
C VAL A 410 11.18 -12.08 2.49
N THR A 411 12.09 -12.82 3.17
CA THR A 411 11.86 -14.21 3.59
C THR A 411 11.16 -14.35 4.92
N SER A 412 11.21 -13.34 5.80
CA SER A 412 10.57 -13.41 7.13
C SER A 412 9.12 -12.92 7.15
N VAL A 413 8.57 -12.53 5.99
CA VAL A 413 7.20 -12.03 5.87
C VAL A 413 6.18 -13.09 6.29
N ARG A 414 5.11 -12.64 6.94
CA ARG A 414 3.91 -13.43 7.20
C ARG A 414 2.69 -12.68 6.72
N PHE A 415 1.86 -13.35 5.94
CA PHE A 415 0.67 -12.79 5.34
C PHE A 415 -0.60 -13.26 6.05
N SER A 416 -1.58 -12.37 6.12
CA SER A 416 -2.98 -12.71 6.39
C SER A 416 -3.85 -11.96 5.39
N VAL A 417 -4.81 -12.65 4.79
CA VAL A 417 -5.73 -12.05 3.81
C VAL A 417 -6.85 -11.32 4.56
N LEU A 418 -7.09 -10.06 4.25
CA LEU A 418 -8.21 -9.31 4.82
C LEU A 418 -9.49 -9.62 4.05
N VAL A 419 -10.37 -10.41 4.65
CA VAL A 419 -11.69 -10.73 4.12
C VAL A 419 -12.73 -9.98 4.94
N ASN A 420 -13.43 -9.02 4.32
CA ASN A 420 -14.41 -8.16 4.99
C ASN A 420 -13.89 -7.50 6.29
N GLY A 421 -12.60 -7.14 6.30
CA GLY A 421 -11.93 -6.50 7.43
C GLY A 421 -11.40 -7.44 8.52
N SER A 422 -11.63 -8.74 8.41
CA SER A 422 -11.07 -9.77 9.28
C SER A 422 -9.82 -10.39 8.66
N PRO A 423 -8.72 -10.54 9.42
CA PRO A 423 -7.53 -11.25 8.94
C PRO A 423 -7.78 -12.76 8.94
N GLU A 424 -7.59 -13.40 7.79
CA GLU A 424 -7.75 -14.84 7.59
C GLU A 424 -6.42 -15.47 7.18
N GLY A 425 -6.14 -16.64 7.71
CA GLY A 425 -4.89 -17.36 7.52
C GLY A 425 -3.67 -16.66 8.13
N PHE A 426 -2.59 -17.39 8.26
CA PHE A 426 -1.28 -16.86 8.64
C PHE A 426 -0.20 -17.73 7.99
N PHE A 427 0.31 -17.29 6.84
CA PHE A 427 1.22 -18.09 6.02
C PHE A 427 2.47 -17.32 5.62
N GLY A 428 3.52 -18.05 5.28
CA GLY A 428 4.76 -17.51 4.74
C GLY A 428 4.76 -17.55 3.22
N ASN A 429 5.87 -17.12 2.65
CA ASN A 429 6.15 -17.17 1.23
C ASN A 429 7.53 -17.78 0.98
N SER A 430 7.76 -18.28 -0.24
CA SER A 430 9.06 -18.73 -0.73
C SER A 430 9.46 -18.03 -2.03
N ARG A 431 8.60 -17.17 -2.57
CA ARG A 431 8.84 -16.25 -3.68
C ARG A 431 8.01 -14.99 -3.54
N GLY A 432 8.20 -14.05 -4.43
CA GLY A 432 7.41 -12.84 -4.56
C GLY A 432 7.93 -11.66 -3.75
N LEU A 433 7.55 -10.47 -4.20
CA LEU A 433 7.77 -9.18 -3.56
C LEU A 433 6.41 -8.58 -3.19
N ARG A 434 6.35 -7.84 -2.09
CA ARG A 434 5.10 -7.22 -1.64
C ARG A 434 4.70 -6.06 -2.55
N GLN A 435 3.54 -6.13 -3.14
CA GLN A 435 2.95 -5.00 -3.87
C GLN A 435 2.51 -3.92 -2.89
N GLY A 436 2.94 -2.67 -3.11
CA GLY A 436 2.71 -1.54 -2.19
C GLY A 436 3.85 -1.25 -1.21
N ASP A 437 4.90 -2.06 -1.20
CA ASP A 437 6.12 -1.85 -0.43
C ASP A 437 7.11 -0.98 -1.24
N PRO A 438 7.59 0.14 -0.68
CA PRO A 438 8.53 1.02 -1.40
C PRO A 438 9.85 0.36 -1.77
N LEU A 439 10.34 -0.61 -0.98
CA LEU A 439 11.54 -1.35 -1.29
C LEU A 439 11.30 -2.37 -2.41
N SER A 440 10.16 -3.05 -2.38
CA SER A 440 9.78 -4.05 -3.37
C SER A 440 9.70 -3.46 -4.79
N GLN A 441 9.24 -2.22 -4.92
CA GLN A 441 9.20 -1.53 -6.22
C GLN A 441 10.61 -1.41 -6.82
N LEU A 442 11.60 -0.99 -6.02
CA LEU A 442 12.97 -0.81 -6.48
C LEU A 442 13.66 -2.16 -6.76
N LEU A 443 13.43 -3.16 -5.91
CA LEU A 443 13.95 -4.53 -6.16
C LEU A 443 13.36 -5.14 -7.43
N PHE A 444 12.09 -4.85 -7.72
CA PHE A 444 11.44 -5.30 -8.95
C PHE A 444 12.08 -4.68 -10.20
N LEU A 445 12.45 -3.39 -10.16
CA LEU A 445 13.18 -2.77 -11.26
C LEU A 445 14.53 -3.46 -11.55
N LEU A 446 15.26 -3.85 -10.48
CA LEU A 446 16.50 -4.61 -10.67
C LEU A 446 16.24 -5.96 -11.35
N ILE A 447 15.15 -6.65 -11.00
CA ILE A 447 14.77 -7.91 -11.68
C ILE A 447 14.39 -7.64 -13.14
N MET A 448 13.66 -6.57 -13.44
CA MET A 448 13.30 -6.22 -14.82
C MET A 448 14.51 -5.80 -15.67
N GLU A 449 15.60 -5.36 -15.04
CA GLU A 449 16.86 -5.12 -15.74
C GLU A 449 17.42 -6.40 -16.37
N VAL A 450 17.15 -7.58 -15.79
CA VAL A 450 17.52 -8.87 -16.41
C VAL A 450 16.84 -9.03 -17.77
N LEU A 451 15.56 -8.71 -17.87
CA LEU A 451 14.82 -8.77 -19.14
C LEU A 451 15.40 -7.76 -20.14
N SER A 452 15.69 -6.53 -19.70
CA SER A 452 16.31 -5.51 -20.55
C SER A 452 17.67 -5.98 -21.09
N ARG A 453 18.52 -6.59 -20.25
CA ARG A 453 19.82 -7.13 -20.66
C ARG A 453 19.69 -8.32 -21.60
N LEU A 454 18.72 -9.20 -21.39
CA LEU A 454 18.42 -10.29 -22.32
C LEU A 454 18.02 -9.77 -23.69
N LEU A 455 17.11 -8.79 -23.76
CA LEU A 455 16.67 -8.18 -25.01
C LEU A 455 17.84 -7.49 -25.75
N LYS A 456 18.66 -6.75 -25.01
CA LYS A 456 19.87 -6.14 -25.57
C LYS A 456 20.84 -7.20 -26.11
N LYS A 457 21.06 -8.28 -25.38
CA LYS A 457 21.92 -9.39 -25.82
C LYS A 457 21.38 -10.07 -27.07
N THR A 458 20.05 -10.27 -27.19
CA THR A 458 19.43 -10.82 -28.42
C THR A 458 19.61 -9.88 -29.60
N GLU A 459 19.60 -8.56 -29.39
CA GLU A 459 19.90 -7.58 -30.43
C GLU A 459 21.38 -7.60 -30.83
N GLU A 460 22.31 -7.67 -29.89
CA GLU A 460 23.75 -7.80 -30.13
C GLU A 460 24.09 -9.09 -30.93
N CYS A 461 23.36 -10.17 -30.66
CA CYS A 461 23.46 -11.41 -31.41
C CYS A 461 22.72 -11.42 -32.76
N ASN A 462 22.15 -10.28 -33.18
CA ASN A 462 21.35 -10.12 -34.41
C ASN A 462 20.14 -11.08 -34.49
N LEU A 463 19.63 -11.57 -33.38
CA LEU A 463 18.41 -12.38 -33.31
C LEU A 463 17.14 -11.51 -33.43
N ILE A 464 17.21 -10.28 -32.94
CA ILE A 464 16.20 -9.24 -33.13
C ILE A 464 16.90 -7.96 -33.58
N ARG A 465 16.15 -7.06 -34.23
CA ARG A 465 16.64 -5.75 -34.58
C ARG A 465 15.58 -4.69 -34.23
N GLY A 466 15.97 -3.71 -33.42
CA GLY A 466 15.09 -2.62 -32.98
C GLY A 466 14.73 -1.65 -34.09
N PHE A 467 13.72 -0.81 -33.89
CA PHE A 467 13.37 0.29 -34.80
C PHE A 467 14.46 1.37 -34.73
N GLN A 468 14.77 1.95 -35.89
CA GLN A 468 15.69 3.05 -35.95
C GLN A 468 14.92 4.36 -36.01
N VAL A 469 15.22 5.28 -35.10
CA VAL A 469 14.60 6.61 -35.01
C VAL A 469 15.67 7.66 -35.28
N GLY A 470 15.34 8.65 -36.09
CA GLY A 470 16.23 9.74 -36.48
C GLY A 470 16.18 10.02 -38.00
N SER A 471 16.74 11.15 -38.42
CA SER A 471 16.78 11.54 -39.84
C SER A 471 17.73 10.64 -40.62
N VAL A 472 17.46 10.48 -41.94
CA VAL A 472 18.25 9.64 -42.86
C VAL A 472 19.74 9.99 -42.89
N ASN A 473 20.11 11.20 -42.45
CA ASN A 473 21.49 11.71 -42.44
C ASN A 473 22.14 11.76 -41.05
N SER A 474 21.48 11.27 -39.98
CA SER A 474 22.06 11.20 -38.66
C SER A 474 22.25 9.74 -38.21
N VAL A 475 23.20 9.51 -37.31
CA VAL A 475 23.31 8.21 -36.64
C VAL A 475 22.06 8.05 -35.78
N GLY A 476 21.02 7.43 -36.35
CA GLY A 476 19.73 7.26 -35.67
C GLY A 476 19.89 6.37 -34.42
N VAL A 477 19.12 6.65 -33.39
CA VAL A 477 19.03 5.82 -32.19
C VAL A 477 18.20 4.58 -32.50
N ARG A 478 18.70 3.41 -32.08
CA ARG A 478 17.97 2.15 -32.21
C ARG A 478 17.27 1.81 -30.89
N ILE A 479 15.99 1.51 -30.98
CA ILE A 479 15.14 1.18 -29.84
C ILE A 479 14.52 -0.18 -30.11
N SER A 480 14.89 -1.17 -29.30
CA SER A 480 14.34 -2.55 -29.37
C SER A 480 13.24 -2.80 -28.35
N HIS A 481 13.30 -2.12 -27.21
CA HIS A 481 12.32 -2.27 -26.15
C HIS A 481 12.25 -1.05 -25.23
N MET A 482 11.12 -0.96 -24.55
CA MET A 482 10.86 0.01 -23.49
C MET A 482 10.11 -0.68 -22.36
N LEU A 483 10.43 -0.31 -21.13
CA LEU A 483 9.88 -0.86 -19.91
C LEU A 483 9.22 0.27 -19.08
N PHE A 484 8.06 -0.03 -18.51
CA PHE A 484 7.44 0.78 -17.49
C PHE A 484 6.95 -0.13 -16.36
N ALA A 485 7.79 -0.38 -15.37
CA ALA A 485 7.66 -1.46 -14.38
C ALA A 485 7.54 -2.83 -15.07
N ASP A 486 6.38 -3.50 -14.98
CA ASP A 486 6.05 -4.78 -15.59
C ASP A 486 5.54 -4.65 -17.03
N ASP A 487 5.03 -3.50 -17.43
CA ASP A 487 4.63 -3.22 -18.82
C ASP A 487 5.88 -3.14 -19.73
N THR A 488 5.91 -3.97 -20.76
CA THR A 488 7.02 -4.02 -21.71
C THR A 488 6.51 -3.84 -23.13
N ILE A 489 7.15 -2.96 -23.90
CA ILE A 489 6.89 -2.78 -25.33
C ILE A 489 8.14 -3.18 -26.10
N LEU A 490 7.97 -4.08 -27.06
CA LEU A 490 9.04 -4.51 -27.99
C LEU A 490 8.80 -3.87 -29.37
N PHE A 491 9.88 -3.38 -29.98
CA PHE A 491 9.92 -2.85 -31.35
C PHE A 491 10.87 -3.72 -32.16
N VAL A 492 10.35 -4.57 -33.04
CA VAL A 492 11.14 -5.56 -33.78
C VAL A 492 10.93 -5.39 -35.27
N MET A 493 12.02 -5.19 -36.01
CA MET A 493 12.03 -5.20 -37.47
C MET A 493 11.84 -6.63 -37.97
N LEU A 494 10.96 -6.81 -38.94
CA LEU A 494 10.94 -8.08 -39.67
C LEU A 494 12.19 -8.12 -40.60
N LEU A 495 13.05 -9.11 -40.32
CA LEU A 495 14.17 -9.41 -41.20
C LEU A 495 13.62 -10.18 -42.42
N GLU A 496 13.84 -9.69 -43.61
CA GLU A 496 13.63 -10.50 -44.80
C GLU A 496 14.62 -11.69 -44.70
N ILE A 497 14.07 -12.86 -44.50
CA ILE A 497 14.86 -14.09 -44.61
C ILE A 497 15.09 -14.25 -46.11
N SER A 498 16.23 -13.76 -46.62
CA SER A 498 16.69 -14.12 -47.94
C SER A 498 17.00 -15.60 -47.93
N PHE A 499 16.07 -16.41 -48.36
CA PHE A 499 16.39 -17.77 -48.78
C PHE A 499 17.38 -17.65 -49.93
N CYS A 500 18.65 -17.87 -49.66
CA CYS A 500 19.62 -18.09 -50.70
C CYS A 500 19.19 -19.37 -51.44
N PRO A 501 19.05 -19.37 -52.76
CA PRO A 501 18.62 -20.49 -53.54
C PRO A 501 19.62 -21.68 -53.49
#